data_fa7f9c8df52e1e191699f0af858fec31
#
_entry.id   fa7f9c8df52e1e191699f0af858fec31
#
_cell.length_a   1.000
_cell.length_b   1.000
_cell.length_c   1.000
_cell.angle_alpha   90.00
_cell.angle_beta   90.00
_cell.angle_gamma   90.00
#
_symmetry.space_group_name_H-M   'P 1'
#
loop_
_entity.id
_entity.type
_entity.pdbx_description
1 polymer ?
#
loop_
_entity_poly.entity_id
_entity_poly.type
_entity_poly.pdbx_seq_one_letter_code
_entity_poly.pdbx_strand_id
1 'polypeptide(L)'
;MFNNRVMNNKIKTIKARHILDSRANPTIEVEIYLNDEIFGRAAVPSGASTGALEAHELRDNDEAYNGKGVNQAIKNVETIIAKELIGLDITDQEAIDKKLIQLDGTENKNNLGANAILGASMAAFKANANLQKKQPFELFPNIYNSPSLPIPFMNILNGGAHADNSVDIQEFVIVPYGFDTFDRSLRAG
;
A
#
# COMPACT_ATOMS: atom_id res chain seq x y z
N MET A 1 36.71 -10.38 14.95
CA MET A 1 35.54 -10.76 15.75
C MET A 1 34.31 -10.16 15.08
N PHE A 2 33.55 -10.95 14.32
CA PHE A 2 32.30 -10.50 13.76
C PHE A 2 31.27 -10.44 14.88
N ASN A 3 30.86 -9.24 15.26
CA ASN A 3 29.75 -9.05 16.19
C ASN A 3 28.49 -9.60 15.49
N ASN A 4 28.06 -10.79 15.85
CA ASN A 4 26.71 -11.29 15.57
C ASN A 4 25.73 -10.43 16.40
N ARG A 5 25.43 -9.19 15.94
CA ARG A 5 24.23 -8.52 16.39
C ARG A 5 23.06 -9.37 15.88
N VAL A 6 22.43 -10.11 16.78
CA VAL A 6 21.12 -10.71 16.53
C VAL A 6 20.26 -9.56 16.05
N MET A 7 19.97 -9.49 14.76
CA MET A 7 19.11 -8.45 14.22
C MET A 7 17.74 -8.67 14.84
N ASN A 8 17.27 -7.67 15.60
CA ASN A 8 15.95 -7.74 16.19
C ASN A 8 14.93 -7.58 15.06
N ASN A 9 14.25 -8.67 14.70
CA ASN A 9 13.22 -8.74 13.67
C ASN A 9 11.81 -8.42 14.20
N LYS A 10 11.72 -7.95 15.45
CA LYS A 10 10.41 -7.63 16.06
C LYS A 10 9.99 -6.20 15.77
N ILE A 11 8.72 -6.02 15.49
CA ILE A 11 8.10 -4.70 15.34
C ILE A 11 8.21 -3.96 16.69
N LYS A 12 8.81 -2.76 16.67
CA LYS A 12 9.03 -1.93 17.86
C LYS A 12 8.02 -0.79 17.96
N THR A 13 7.74 -0.12 16.85
CA THR A 13 6.88 1.05 16.83
C THR A 13 6.14 1.14 15.50
N ILE A 14 4.90 1.59 15.55
CA ILE A 14 4.08 1.89 14.37
C ILE A 14 3.58 3.32 14.50
N LYS A 15 3.70 4.11 13.44
CA LYS A 15 3.23 5.48 13.34
C LYS A 15 2.40 5.65 12.08
N ALA A 16 1.43 6.54 12.13
CA ALA A 16 0.65 6.91 10.96
C ALA A 16 0.47 8.42 10.89
N ARG A 17 0.29 8.93 9.66
CA ARG A 17 -0.02 10.33 9.41
C ARG A 17 -0.86 10.47 8.15
N HIS A 18 -1.55 11.60 8.01
CA HIS A 18 -2.10 11.95 6.72
C HIS A 18 -1.04 12.62 5.84
N ILE A 19 -1.11 12.31 4.55
CA ILE A 19 -0.42 13.00 3.47
C ILE A 19 -1.46 13.37 2.41
N LEU A 20 -1.09 14.18 1.44
CA LEU A 20 -2.00 14.54 0.35
C LEU A 20 -1.67 13.73 -0.90
N ASP A 21 -2.71 13.24 -1.56
CA ASP A 21 -2.60 12.60 -2.87
C ASP A 21 -2.44 13.63 -4.01
N SER A 22 -2.35 13.17 -5.26
CA SER A 22 -2.19 14.04 -6.43
C SER A 22 -3.40 14.95 -6.71
N ARG A 23 -4.53 14.72 -6.04
CA ARG A 23 -5.76 15.52 -6.11
C ARG A 23 -5.95 16.40 -4.87
N ALA A 24 -4.93 16.51 -4.03
CA ALA A 24 -4.94 17.21 -2.75
C ALA A 24 -5.96 16.67 -1.74
N ASN A 25 -6.38 15.41 -1.86
CA ASN A 25 -7.17 14.73 -0.84
C ASN A 25 -6.26 14.04 0.18
N PRO A 26 -6.62 14.01 1.46
CA PRO A 26 -5.89 13.25 2.45
C PRO A 26 -5.86 11.75 2.13
N THR A 27 -4.71 11.13 2.33
CA THR A 27 -4.56 9.69 2.42
C THR A 27 -3.63 9.34 3.56
N ILE A 28 -3.54 8.05 3.92
CA ILE A 28 -2.74 7.61 5.06
C ILE A 28 -1.35 7.16 4.61
N GLU A 29 -0.34 7.56 5.38
CA GLU A 29 1.01 7.00 5.33
C GLU A 29 1.31 6.30 6.65
N VAL A 30 1.81 5.07 6.60
CA VAL A 30 2.17 4.26 7.77
C VAL A 30 3.65 3.96 7.76
N GLU A 31 4.27 4.02 8.94
CA GLU A 31 5.65 3.64 9.19
C GLU A 31 5.72 2.55 10.26
N ILE A 32 6.48 1.49 9.99
CA ILE A 32 6.78 0.42 10.95
C ILE A 32 8.28 0.36 11.18
N TYR A 33 8.67 0.48 12.43
CA TYR A 33 10.07 0.50 12.88
C TYR A 33 10.43 -0.77 13.61
N LEU A 34 11.57 -1.34 13.30
CA LEU A 34 12.23 -2.42 14.07
C LEU A 34 13.27 -1.83 15.03
N ASN A 35 13.90 -0.75 14.63
CA ASN A 35 14.81 0.09 15.41
C ASN A 35 14.90 1.48 14.75
N ASP A 36 15.82 2.31 15.16
CA ASP A 36 15.95 3.68 14.66
C ASP A 36 16.52 3.75 13.21
N GLU A 37 17.12 2.65 12.71
CA GLU A 37 17.74 2.58 11.37
C GLU A 37 16.88 1.78 10.38
N ILE A 38 16.16 0.73 10.86
CA ILE A 38 15.40 -0.18 10.02
C ILE A 38 13.91 0.07 10.19
N PHE A 39 13.28 0.57 9.15
CA PHE A 39 11.85 0.81 9.09
C PHE A 39 11.31 0.59 7.67
N GLY A 40 10.01 0.45 7.56
CA GLY A 40 9.28 0.47 6.29
C GLY A 40 8.22 1.55 6.30
N ARG A 41 8.04 2.22 5.15
CA ARG A 41 7.06 3.29 4.95
C ARG A 41 6.17 2.99 3.76
N ALA A 42 4.88 3.15 3.93
CA ALA A 42 3.90 2.97 2.87
C ALA A 42 2.87 4.08 2.86
N ALA A 43 2.71 4.72 1.72
CA ALA A 43 1.59 5.60 1.41
C ALA A 43 0.50 4.77 0.73
N VAL A 44 -0.74 4.89 1.19
CA VAL A 44 -1.86 4.12 0.65
C VAL A 44 -2.47 4.87 -0.53
N PRO A 45 -2.54 4.25 -1.72
CA PRO A 45 -3.23 4.87 -2.85
C PRO A 45 -4.74 4.90 -2.62
N SER A 46 -5.39 5.96 -3.09
CA SER A 46 -6.84 6.11 -3.07
C SER A 46 -7.38 6.21 -4.49
N GLY A 47 -8.41 5.41 -4.81
CA GLY A 47 -9.06 5.42 -6.12
C GLY A 47 -9.95 6.63 -6.33
N ALA A 48 -10.30 6.90 -7.60
CA ALA A 48 -11.27 7.93 -7.98
C ALA A 48 -12.72 7.40 -7.99
N SER A 49 -12.88 6.11 -8.22
CA SER A 49 -14.16 5.40 -8.25
C SER A 49 -14.10 4.18 -7.34
N THR A 50 -15.24 3.70 -6.88
CA THR A 50 -15.34 2.52 -6.03
C THR A 50 -16.26 1.48 -6.67
N GLY A 51 -15.84 0.23 -6.64
CA GLY A 51 -16.68 -0.91 -7.03
C GLY A 51 -17.51 -1.42 -5.85
N ALA A 52 -18.62 -2.08 -6.14
CA ALA A 52 -19.52 -2.61 -5.10
C ALA A 52 -18.87 -3.69 -4.20
N LEU A 53 -17.81 -4.34 -4.70
CA LEU A 53 -17.08 -5.40 -3.98
C LEU A 53 -15.74 -4.93 -3.41
N GLU A 54 -15.41 -3.64 -3.53
CA GLU A 54 -14.18 -3.10 -2.95
C GLU A 54 -14.23 -3.06 -1.44
N ALA A 55 -13.08 -3.26 -0.83
CA ALA A 55 -12.90 -3.05 0.59
C ALA A 55 -13.11 -1.57 0.96
N HIS A 56 -13.69 -1.31 2.12
CA HIS A 56 -14.09 0.03 2.55
C HIS A 56 -12.89 0.89 2.92
N GLU A 57 -12.67 1.99 2.18
CA GLU A 57 -11.76 3.05 2.57
C GLU A 57 -12.40 3.91 3.67
N LEU A 58 -11.83 3.90 4.87
CA LEU A 58 -12.40 4.64 5.99
C LEU A 58 -12.10 6.14 5.87
N ARG A 59 -13.16 6.94 5.82
CA ARG A 59 -13.14 8.40 5.79
C ARG A 59 -13.84 8.97 7.01
N ASP A 60 -13.40 10.16 7.45
CA ASP A 60 -13.94 10.78 8.68
C ASP A 60 -15.37 11.28 8.50
N ASN A 61 -15.78 11.65 7.28
CA ASN A 61 -17.12 12.16 6.94
C ASN A 61 -17.51 13.40 7.76
N ASP A 62 -16.52 14.18 8.21
CA ASP A 62 -16.68 15.45 8.91
C ASP A 62 -16.55 16.65 7.95
N GLU A 63 -16.55 17.89 8.49
CA GLU A 63 -16.42 19.09 7.67
C GLU A 63 -15.01 19.26 7.07
N ALA A 64 -13.99 18.67 7.69
CA ALA A 64 -12.61 18.78 7.24
C ALA A 64 -12.41 18.04 5.91
N TYR A 65 -11.69 18.67 5.00
CA TYR A 65 -11.41 18.10 3.66
C TYR A 65 -12.67 17.62 2.91
N ASN A 66 -13.81 18.27 3.10
CA ASN A 66 -15.10 17.88 2.52
C ASN A 66 -15.48 16.41 2.81
N GLY A 67 -15.28 15.96 4.04
CA GLY A 67 -15.56 14.58 4.48
C GLY A 67 -14.47 13.55 4.17
N LYS A 68 -13.40 13.96 3.47
CA LYS A 68 -12.34 13.03 3.02
C LYS A 68 -11.18 12.85 4.01
N GLY A 69 -11.31 13.35 5.25
CA GLY A 69 -10.32 13.14 6.30
C GLY A 69 -10.03 11.66 6.58
N VAL A 70 -8.88 11.36 7.17
CA VAL A 70 -8.42 9.99 7.48
C VAL A 70 -7.95 9.85 8.94
N ASN A 71 -8.36 10.76 9.81
CA ASN A 71 -7.94 10.77 11.22
C ASN A 71 -8.38 9.51 11.98
N GLN A 72 -9.59 8.99 11.68
CA GLN A 72 -10.05 7.75 12.30
C GLN A 72 -9.21 6.56 11.86
N ALA A 73 -8.83 6.47 10.58
CA ALA A 73 -7.94 5.43 10.08
C ALA A 73 -6.54 5.52 10.72
N ILE A 74 -5.98 6.73 10.87
CA ILE A 74 -4.73 6.97 11.59
C ILE A 74 -4.83 6.49 13.04
N LYS A 75 -5.89 6.88 13.75
CA LYS A 75 -6.14 6.45 15.12
C LYS A 75 -6.22 4.93 15.24
N ASN A 76 -6.90 4.25 14.29
CA ASN A 76 -6.99 2.80 14.25
C ASN A 76 -5.61 2.16 14.11
N VAL A 77 -4.72 2.72 13.27
CA VAL A 77 -3.34 2.23 13.14
C VAL A 77 -2.58 2.41 14.44
N GLU A 78 -2.62 3.59 15.06
CA GLU A 78 -1.76 3.92 16.20
C GLU A 78 -2.23 3.27 17.52
N THR A 79 -3.53 2.99 17.66
CA THR A 79 -4.10 2.48 18.91
C THR A 79 -4.50 1.01 18.86
N ILE A 80 -5.09 0.55 17.76
CA ILE A 80 -5.60 -0.83 17.64
C ILE A 80 -4.57 -1.71 16.96
N ILE A 81 -4.16 -1.34 15.73
CA ILE A 81 -3.23 -2.14 14.94
C ILE A 81 -1.84 -2.19 15.61
N ALA A 82 -1.33 -1.05 16.06
CA ALA A 82 -0.03 -0.99 16.72
C ALA A 82 0.03 -1.87 17.95
N LYS A 83 -1.01 -1.87 18.79
CA LYS A 83 -1.09 -2.70 20.00
C LYS A 83 -0.93 -4.19 19.71
N GLU A 84 -1.47 -4.64 18.60
CA GLU A 84 -1.55 -6.06 18.24
C GLU A 84 -0.37 -6.53 17.37
N LEU A 85 0.29 -5.62 16.65
CA LEU A 85 1.43 -5.96 15.80
C LEU A 85 2.79 -5.76 16.49
N ILE A 86 2.90 -4.87 17.48
CA ILE A 86 4.16 -4.67 18.21
C ILE A 86 4.59 -5.98 18.87
N GLY A 87 5.85 -6.37 18.65
CA GLY A 87 6.43 -7.63 19.12
C GLY A 87 6.30 -8.81 18.16
N LEU A 88 5.48 -8.69 17.08
CA LEU A 88 5.44 -9.72 16.04
C LEU A 88 6.73 -9.73 15.23
N ASP A 89 6.98 -10.87 14.61
CA ASP A 89 8.10 -11.06 13.69
C ASP A 89 7.79 -10.44 12.34
N ILE A 90 8.62 -9.47 11.91
CA ILE A 90 8.41 -8.76 10.64
C ILE A 90 8.60 -9.66 9.41
N THR A 91 9.27 -10.81 9.56
CA THR A 91 9.53 -11.72 8.45
C THR A 91 8.33 -12.60 8.10
N ASP A 92 7.35 -12.69 8.98
CA ASP A 92 6.12 -13.47 8.78
C ASP A 92 4.98 -12.56 8.31
N GLN A 93 5.03 -12.16 7.03
CA GLN A 93 4.00 -11.31 6.42
C GLN A 93 2.61 -11.94 6.49
N GLU A 94 2.52 -13.26 6.31
CA GLU A 94 1.22 -13.97 6.32
C GLU A 94 0.56 -13.88 7.70
N ALA A 95 1.33 -14.05 8.78
CA ALA A 95 0.82 -13.89 10.14
C ALA A 95 0.37 -12.46 10.43
N ILE A 96 1.12 -11.45 9.94
CA ILE A 96 0.76 -10.04 10.06
C ILE A 96 -0.56 -9.76 9.34
N ASP A 97 -0.70 -10.18 8.09
CA ASP A 97 -1.90 -9.94 7.28
C ASP A 97 -3.14 -10.67 7.86
N LYS A 98 -2.99 -11.91 8.28
CA LYS A 98 -4.05 -12.65 8.98
C LYS A 98 -4.49 -11.95 10.26
N LYS A 99 -3.54 -11.43 11.03
CA LYS A 99 -3.85 -10.68 12.26
C LYS A 99 -4.63 -9.40 11.96
N LEU A 100 -4.24 -8.64 10.93
CA LEU A 100 -4.94 -7.43 10.49
C LEU A 100 -6.38 -7.73 10.05
N ILE A 101 -6.58 -8.79 9.26
CA ILE A 101 -7.91 -9.23 8.82
C ILE A 101 -8.78 -9.65 10.01
N GLN A 102 -8.23 -10.39 10.95
CA GLN A 102 -8.93 -10.83 12.17
C GLN A 102 -9.32 -9.66 13.07
N LEU A 103 -8.45 -8.63 13.17
CA LEU A 103 -8.72 -7.44 13.97
C LEU A 103 -9.91 -6.63 13.43
N ASP A 104 -10.03 -6.53 12.12
CA ASP A 104 -11.18 -5.87 11.51
C ASP A 104 -12.45 -6.71 11.68
N GLY A 105 -12.38 -8.02 11.43
CA GLY A 105 -13.45 -8.98 11.62
C GLY A 105 -14.61 -8.85 10.63
N THR A 106 -14.56 -7.93 9.66
CA THR A 106 -15.58 -7.75 8.63
C THR A 106 -15.08 -8.19 7.27
N GLU A 107 -15.98 -8.58 6.36
CA GLU A 107 -15.64 -9.03 5.03
C GLU A 107 -14.93 -7.91 4.22
N ASN A 108 -15.46 -6.69 4.29
CA ASN A 108 -15.01 -5.55 3.48
C ASN A 108 -14.21 -4.49 4.26
N LYS A 109 -13.67 -4.82 5.44
CA LYS A 109 -12.79 -3.95 6.25
C LYS A 109 -13.46 -2.67 6.77
N ASN A 110 -14.73 -2.78 7.18
CA ASN A 110 -15.52 -1.64 7.65
C ASN A 110 -15.10 -1.09 9.01
N ASN A 111 -14.51 -1.91 9.88
CA ASN A 111 -14.20 -1.50 11.25
C ASN A 111 -12.91 -0.67 11.34
N LEU A 112 -11.83 -1.16 10.77
CA LEU A 112 -10.52 -0.49 10.82
C LEU A 112 -10.28 0.40 9.60
N GLY A 113 -10.88 0.05 8.47
CA GLY A 113 -10.65 0.65 7.17
C GLY A 113 -9.58 -0.07 6.35
N ALA A 114 -9.87 -0.32 5.07
CA ALA A 114 -8.94 -0.93 4.14
C ALA A 114 -7.63 -0.13 4.03
N ASN A 115 -7.71 1.20 4.08
CA ASN A 115 -6.56 2.10 4.06
C ASN A 115 -5.64 1.90 5.28
N ALA A 116 -6.18 1.76 6.49
CA ALA A 116 -5.39 1.49 7.70
C ALA A 116 -4.71 0.12 7.62
N ILE A 117 -5.45 -0.91 7.21
CA ILE A 117 -4.96 -2.30 7.08
C ILE A 117 -3.87 -2.38 6.02
N LEU A 118 -4.13 -1.85 4.82
CA LEU A 118 -3.19 -1.88 3.71
C LEU A 118 -1.91 -1.10 4.03
N GLY A 119 -2.04 0.07 4.68
CA GLY A 119 -0.91 0.87 5.12
C GLY A 119 0.02 0.10 6.05
N ALA A 120 -0.53 -0.59 7.04
CA ALA A 120 0.23 -1.42 7.98
C ALA A 120 0.89 -2.62 7.29
N SER A 121 0.14 -3.35 6.45
CA SER A 121 0.64 -4.51 5.70
C SER A 121 1.80 -4.13 4.77
N MET A 122 1.65 -3.09 3.95
CA MET A 122 2.68 -2.63 3.03
C MET A 122 3.91 -2.08 3.76
N ALA A 123 3.72 -1.36 4.88
CA ALA A 123 4.84 -0.86 5.69
C ALA A 123 5.63 -2.02 6.31
N ALA A 124 4.94 -3.07 6.79
CA ALA A 124 5.57 -4.28 7.29
C ALA A 124 6.41 -4.97 6.22
N PHE A 125 5.86 -5.17 5.04
CA PHE A 125 6.56 -5.79 3.92
C PHE A 125 7.83 -5.02 3.53
N LYS A 126 7.76 -3.69 3.48
CA LYS A 126 8.92 -2.82 3.21
C LYS A 126 9.95 -2.84 4.34
N ALA A 127 9.51 -2.89 5.61
CA ALA A 127 10.43 -3.03 6.75
C ALA A 127 11.19 -4.36 6.70
N ASN A 128 10.51 -5.45 6.31
CA ASN A 128 11.14 -6.75 6.09
C ASN A 128 12.17 -6.71 4.95
N ALA A 129 11.84 -6.06 3.83
CA ALA A 129 12.76 -5.88 2.71
C ALA A 129 14.03 -5.13 3.15
N ASN A 130 13.87 -4.04 3.91
CA ASN A 130 14.98 -3.26 4.45
C ASN A 130 15.82 -4.06 5.46
N LEU A 131 15.18 -4.86 6.33
CA LEU A 131 15.86 -5.77 7.26
C LEU A 131 16.75 -6.75 6.51
N GLN A 132 16.25 -7.34 5.42
CA GLN A 132 16.98 -8.30 4.60
C GLN A 132 17.93 -7.65 3.59
N LYS A 133 17.95 -6.31 3.49
CA LYS A 133 18.70 -5.54 2.47
C LYS A 133 18.36 -5.96 1.03
N LYS A 134 17.08 -6.21 0.80
CA LYS A 134 16.50 -6.63 -0.49
C LYS A 134 15.56 -5.57 -1.02
N GLN A 135 15.34 -5.58 -2.33
CA GLN A 135 14.21 -4.86 -2.92
C GLN A 135 12.90 -5.59 -2.61
N PRO A 136 11.76 -4.91 -2.46
CA PRO A 136 10.49 -5.54 -2.15
C PRO A 136 10.13 -6.71 -3.07
N PHE A 137 10.38 -6.60 -4.38
CA PHE A 137 10.06 -7.67 -5.34
C PHE A 137 10.88 -8.95 -5.11
N GLU A 138 12.05 -8.89 -4.46
CA GLU A 138 12.90 -10.04 -4.15
C GLU A 138 12.38 -10.88 -2.98
N LEU A 139 11.40 -10.35 -2.22
CA LEU A 139 10.75 -11.08 -1.13
C LEU A 139 9.59 -11.95 -1.60
N PHE A 140 9.05 -11.70 -2.79
CA PHE A 140 8.01 -12.57 -3.32
C PHE A 140 8.60 -13.96 -3.62
N PRO A 141 7.88 -15.03 -3.29
CA PRO A 141 8.30 -16.37 -3.67
C PRO A 141 8.52 -16.41 -5.18
N ASN A 142 9.62 -17.04 -5.61
CA ASN A 142 10.00 -17.17 -7.02
C ASN A 142 8.91 -17.93 -7.78
N ILE A 143 7.86 -17.24 -8.18
CA ILE A 143 6.82 -17.74 -9.07
C ILE A 143 7.36 -17.80 -10.50
N TYR A 144 8.36 -16.96 -10.80
CA TYR A 144 9.02 -16.89 -12.10
C TYR A 144 10.53 -17.07 -11.94
N ASN A 145 11.13 -17.87 -12.81
CA ASN A 145 12.59 -18.11 -12.83
C ASN A 145 13.42 -16.86 -13.12
N SER A 146 12.79 -15.82 -13.67
CA SER A 146 13.43 -14.55 -13.97
C SER A 146 12.41 -13.41 -13.89
N PRO A 147 12.52 -12.48 -12.93
CA PRO A 147 11.70 -11.28 -12.88
C PRO A 147 11.92 -10.43 -14.13
N SER A 148 10.86 -9.94 -14.74
CA SER A 148 10.91 -9.02 -15.87
C SER A 148 9.91 -7.88 -15.70
N LEU A 149 10.20 -6.73 -16.31
CA LEU A 149 9.24 -5.64 -16.39
C LEU A 149 8.11 -6.04 -17.36
N PRO A 150 6.85 -5.72 -17.02
CA PRO A 150 5.72 -5.99 -17.90
C PRO A 150 5.72 -5.08 -19.12
N ILE A 151 4.98 -5.47 -20.16
CA ILE A 151 4.67 -4.55 -21.26
C ILE A 151 3.84 -3.40 -20.70
N PRO A 152 4.19 -2.12 -20.94
CA PRO A 152 3.46 -1.00 -20.38
C PRO A 152 2.09 -0.85 -21.04
N PHE A 153 1.06 -0.61 -20.21
CA PHE A 153 -0.26 -0.17 -20.63
C PHE A 153 -0.35 1.33 -20.37
N MET A 154 -0.45 2.13 -21.44
CA MET A 154 -0.41 3.59 -21.34
C MET A 154 -1.79 4.17 -21.66
N ASN A 155 -2.44 4.74 -20.67
CA ASN A 155 -3.69 5.44 -20.85
C ASN A 155 -3.45 6.78 -21.57
N ILE A 156 -4.12 6.99 -22.71
CA ILE A 156 -3.95 8.19 -23.54
C ILE A 156 -5.18 9.08 -23.60
N LEU A 157 -6.36 8.53 -23.25
CA LEU A 157 -7.63 9.26 -23.24
C LEU A 157 -8.57 8.68 -22.22
N ASN A 158 -9.18 9.51 -21.42
CA ASN A 158 -10.21 9.15 -20.44
C ASN A 158 -11.59 9.65 -20.86
N GLY A 159 -12.61 8.89 -20.46
CA GLY A 159 -14.02 9.26 -20.55
C GLY A 159 -14.81 8.67 -19.38
N GLY A 160 -16.13 8.53 -19.51
CA GLY A 160 -16.98 8.00 -18.46
C GLY A 160 -16.82 8.74 -17.13
N ALA A 161 -16.65 8.02 -16.04
CA ALA A 161 -16.47 8.59 -14.70
C ALA A 161 -15.08 9.24 -14.45
N HIS A 162 -14.12 9.05 -15.36
CA HIS A 162 -12.75 9.53 -15.21
C HIS A 162 -12.46 10.87 -15.87
N ALA A 163 -13.39 11.41 -16.66
CA ALA A 163 -13.24 12.71 -17.30
C ALA A 163 -14.60 13.39 -17.53
N ASP A 164 -14.62 14.71 -17.41
CA ASP A 164 -15.79 15.53 -17.69
C ASP A 164 -15.86 15.85 -19.20
N ASN A 165 -16.32 14.84 -19.97
CA ASN A 165 -16.53 14.97 -21.42
C ASN A 165 -17.67 14.02 -21.87
N SER A 166 -17.96 14.00 -23.17
CA SER A 166 -19.05 13.22 -23.79
C SER A 166 -18.65 11.80 -24.20
N VAL A 167 -17.47 11.33 -23.81
CA VAL A 167 -16.97 9.99 -24.19
C VAL A 167 -17.44 8.98 -23.16
N ASP A 168 -18.22 7.98 -23.58
CA ASP A 168 -18.77 6.95 -22.70
C ASP A 168 -17.75 5.88 -22.28
N ILE A 169 -16.72 5.68 -23.10
CA ILE A 169 -15.63 4.71 -22.80
C ILE A 169 -14.68 5.31 -21.78
N GLN A 170 -14.48 4.59 -20.68
CA GLN A 170 -13.72 5.09 -19.53
C GLN A 170 -12.25 5.34 -19.81
N GLU A 171 -11.59 4.46 -20.57
CA GLU A 171 -10.16 4.54 -20.86
C GLU A 171 -9.82 4.02 -22.25
N PHE A 172 -8.88 4.69 -22.92
CA PHE A 172 -8.24 4.23 -24.14
C PHE A 172 -6.76 4.01 -23.88
N VAL A 173 -6.33 2.77 -24.02
CA VAL A 173 -4.98 2.35 -23.65
C VAL A 173 -4.23 1.91 -24.89
N ILE A 174 -2.98 2.39 -25.06
CA ILE A 174 -2.04 1.81 -26.02
C ILE A 174 -1.12 0.81 -25.33
N VAL A 175 -0.78 -0.25 -26.06
CA VAL A 175 0.08 -1.34 -25.58
C VAL A 175 1.21 -1.54 -26.59
N PRO A 176 2.39 -0.94 -26.37
CA PRO A 176 3.54 -1.08 -27.26
C PRO A 176 4.09 -2.50 -27.19
N TYR A 177 3.59 -3.36 -28.05
CA TYR A 177 3.93 -4.79 -28.10
C TYR A 177 5.01 -5.08 -29.14
N GLY A 178 5.82 -6.14 -28.93
CA GLY A 178 6.81 -6.64 -29.90
C GLY A 178 8.20 -6.02 -29.75
N PHE A 179 8.44 -5.25 -28.71
CA PHE A 179 9.78 -4.73 -28.39
C PHE A 179 10.54 -5.68 -27.45
N ASP A 180 11.85 -5.76 -27.62
CA ASP A 180 12.75 -6.64 -26.86
C ASP A 180 13.15 -6.09 -25.48
N THR A 181 12.88 -4.78 -25.21
CA THR A 181 13.15 -4.13 -23.92
C THR A 181 12.01 -3.22 -23.50
N PHE A 182 11.85 -3.06 -22.18
CA PHE A 182 10.89 -2.10 -21.61
C PHE A 182 11.15 -0.66 -22.07
N ASP A 183 12.40 -0.24 -22.12
CA ASP A 183 12.80 1.09 -22.60
C ASP A 183 12.31 1.38 -24.03
N ARG A 184 12.46 0.42 -24.94
CA ARG A 184 11.94 0.56 -26.30
C ARG A 184 10.43 0.60 -26.37
N SER A 185 9.74 -0.23 -25.56
CA SER A 185 8.28 -0.17 -25.43
C SER A 185 7.82 1.19 -24.91
N LEU A 186 8.47 1.69 -23.84
CA LEU A 186 8.15 3.00 -23.25
C LEU A 186 8.35 4.13 -24.25
N ARG A 187 9.43 4.10 -25.02
CA ARG A 187 9.73 5.12 -26.03
C ARG A 187 8.75 5.10 -27.22
N ALA A 188 8.18 3.93 -27.54
CA ALA A 188 7.23 3.79 -28.63
C ALA A 188 5.82 4.30 -28.27
N GLY A 189 5.46 4.32 -26.99
CA GLY A 189 4.21 4.87 -26.46
C GLY A 189 4.28 6.37 -26.23
#